data_5cf1802c216e7d0685c7af7549068c13
#
_entry.id   5cf1802c216e7d0685c7af7549068c13
#
_cell.length_a   1.000
_cell.length_b   1.000
_cell.length_c   1.000
_cell.angle_alpha   90.00
_cell.angle_beta   90.00
_cell.angle_gamma   90.00
#
_symmetry.space_group_name_H-M   'P 1'
#
loop_
_entity.id
_entity.type
_entity.pdbx_description
1 polymer ?
#
loop_
_entity_poly.entity_id
_entity_poly.type
_entity_poly.pdbx_seq_one_letter_code
_entity_poly.pdbx_strand_id
1 'polypeptide(L)'
;GSDTTAVALAAALDADVCEIYTDVDGVYTADPRVAPTAQKIEQISSEEMLEMAASGAKILHLRCVEYARRFGVPLHVRSSFSQHEGTWVLPSPDDKIKIQEGEPLEQPIISGVAHDRSEAKLTVVGVPDIPGKAAEIFGIVAGANTNIDMIVQNVSTKGSGKTDISFTLP
;
A
#
# COMPACT_ATOMS: atom_id res chain seq x y z
N GLY A 1 16.65 1.45 5.39
CA GLY A 1 16.80 2.87 5.52
C GLY A 1 16.64 3.37 6.94
N SER A 2 16.73 4.67 7.11
CA SER A 2 16.64 5.37 8.39
C SER A 2 15.34 5.10 9.15
N ASP A 3 14.21 5.03 8.45
CA ASP A 3 12.88 4.80 9.05
C ASP A 3 12.82 3.45 9.79
N THR A 4 13.29 2.37 9.16
CA THR A 4 13.31 1.05 9.81
C THR A 4 14.21 1.04 11.05
N THR A 5 15.34 1.75 11.00
CA THR A 5 16.25 1.88 12.14
C THR A 5 15.60 2.71 13.26
N ALA A 6 14.90 3.80 12.93
CA ALA A 6 14.19 4.63 13.90
C ALA A 6 13.11 3.83 14.64
N VAL A 7 12.31 3.05 13.92
CA VAL A 7 11.28 2.19 14.53
C VAL A 7 11.88 1.08 15.38
N ALA A 8 12.96 0.45 14.92
CA ALA A 8 13.65 -0.58 15.71
C ALA A 8 14.21 0.00 17.02
N LEU A 9 14.72 1.23 16.98
CA LEU A 9 15.20 1.94 18.17
C LEU A 9 14.04 2.31 19.10
N ALA A 10 12.93 2.83 18.55
CA ALA A 10 11.75 3.15 19.35
C ALA A 10 11.19 1.91 20.06
N ALA A 11 11.12 0.78 19.36
CA ALA A 11 10.70 -0.49 19.94
C ALA A 11 11.66 -0.97 21.04
N ALA A 12 12.98 -0.84 20.85
CA ALA A 12 13.98 -1.25 21.84
C ALA A 12 13.99 -0.37 23.09
N LEU A 13 13.56 0.90 22.96
CA LEU A 13 13.46 1.86 24.05
C LEU A 13 12.08 1.88 24.71
N ASP A 14 11.14 1.07 24.25
CA ASP A 14 9.73 1.09 24.69
C ASP A 14 9.13 2.50 24.61
N ALA A 15 9.37 3.16 23.48
CA ALA A 15 8.93 4.53 23.25
C ALA A 15 7.42 4.58 22.95
N ASP A 16 6.74 5.61 23.47
CA ASP A 16 5.30 5.83 23.26
C ASP A 16 4.95 6.12 21.79
N VAL A 17 5.90 6.64 21.02
CA VAL A 17 5.71 7.02 19.60
C VAL A 17 7.06 7.08 18.87
N CYS A 18 7.03 6.80 17.57
CA CYS A 18 8.14 7.08 16.67
C CYS A 18 7.72 8.18 15.66
N GLU A 19 8.25 9.38 15.80
CA GLU A 19 8.01 10.46 14.86
C GLU A 19 8.93 10.35 13.64
N ILE A 20 8.33 10.38 12.44
CA ILE A 20 9.04 10.37 11.17
C ILE A 20 8.84 11.72 10.48
N TYR A 21 9.90 12.52 10.47
CA TYR A 21 9.92 13.81 9.80
C TYR A 21 10.40 13.65 8.35
N THR A 22 9.55 14.06 7.41
CA THR A 22 9.76 13.91 5.97
C THR A 22 9.49 15.23 5.22
N ASP A 23 9.51 15.21 3.89
CA ASP A 23 9.21 16.34 3.02
C ASP A 23 7.71 16.51 2.70
N VAL A 24 6.87 15.60 3.19
CA VAL A 24 5.40 15.66 3.03
C VAL A 24 4.70 15.83 4.38
N ASP A 25 3.50 16.43 4.37
CA ASP A 25 2.72 16.75 5.57
C ASP A 25 1.97 15.54 6.17
N GLY A 26 2.23 14.34 5.71
CA GLY A 26 1.56 13.12 6.14
C GLY A 26 1.14 12.23 4.99
N VAL A 27 0.23 11.30 5.27
CA VAL A 27 -0.35 10.37 4.28
C VAL A 27 -1.62 10.98 3.71
N TYR A 28 -1.83 10.84 2.40
CA TYR A 28 -2.99 11.37 1.70
C TYR A 28 -3.82 10.23 1.10
N THR A 29 -5.12 10.48 0.87
CA THR A 29 -6.03 9.53 0.24
C THR A 29 -5.63 9.14 -1.19
N ALA A 30 -4.81 9.94 -1.84
CA ALA A 30 -4.11 9.66 -3.10
C ALA A 30 -2.88 10.57 -3.20
N ASP A 31 -2.01 10.37 -4.18
CA ASP A 31 -0.89 11.30 -4.45
C ASP A 31 -1.44 12.68 -4.89
N PRO A 32 -1.24 13.75 -4.12
CA PRO A 32 -1.77 15.08 -4.46
C PRO A 32 -1.26 15.64 -5.80
N ARG A 33 -0.11 15.14 -6.29
CA ARG A 33 0.46 15.51 -7.59
C ARG A 33 -0.33 14.92 -8.76
N VAL A 34 -1.06 13.81 -8.51
CA VAL A 34 -1.89 13.11 -9.49
C VAL A 34 -3.36 13.48 -9.31
N ALA A 35 -3.82 13.55 -8.06
CA ALA A 35 -5.18 13.89 -7.67
C ALA A 35 -5.17 15.12 -6.75
N PRO A 36 -5.30 16.35 -7.29
CA PRO A 36 -5.25 17.59 -6.49
C PRO A 36 -6.33 17.70 -5.41
N THR A 37 -7.39 16.89 -5.51
CA THR A 37 -8.47 16.81 -4.52
C THR A 37 -8.19 15.80 -3.40
N ALA A 38 -7.02 15.16 -3.41
CA ALA A 38 -6.63 14.22 -2.35
C ALA A 38 -6.62 14.93 -0.99
N GLN A 39 -7.17 14.26 0.01
CA GLN A 39 -7.25 14.76 1.38
C GLN A 39 -6.21 14.08 2.25
N LYS A 40 -5.68 14.81 3.23
CA LYS A 40 -4.77 14.24 4.22
C LYS A 40 -5.55 13.30 5.14
N ILE A 41 -4.99 12.16 5.44
CA ILE A 41 -5.51 11.19 6.38
C ILE A 41 -4.95 11.53 7.76
N GLU A 42 -5.81 11.74 8.75
CA GLU A 42 -5.38 12.05 10.11
C GLU A 42 -4.88 10.81 10.85
N GLN A 43 -5.60 9.70 10.69
CA GLN A 43 -5.24 8.41 11.27
C GLN A 43 -5.46 7.29 10.26
N ILE A 44 -4.53 6.35 10.21
CA ILE A 44 -4.60 5.16 9.37
C ILE A 44 -4.08 3.96 10.17
N SER A 45 -4.65 2.79 9.96
CA SER A 45 -4.11 1.57 10.56
C SER A 45 -2.81 1.14 9.87
N SER A 46 -1.95 0.44 10.60
CA SER A 46 -0.74 -0.15 10.02
C SER A 46 -1.05 -1.12 8.87
N GLU A 47 -2.19 -1.79 8.91
CA GLU A 47 -2.63 -2.70 7.83
C GLU A 47 -2.91 -1.94 6.55
N GLU A 48 -3.73 -0.88 6.61
CA GLU A 48 -4.02 -0.02 5.47
C GLU A 48 -2.76 0.66 4.94
N MET A 49 -1.89 1.13 5.84
CA MET A 49 -0.62 1.75 5.46
C MET A 49 0.33 0.75 4.76
N LEU A 50 0.35 -0.52 5.20
CA LEU A 50 1.11 -1.58 4.54
C LEU A 50 0.62 -1.83 3.13
N GLU A 51 -0.70 -1.93 2.92
CA GLU A 51 -1.30 -2.10 1.59
C GLU A 51 -0.98 -0.90 0.68
N MET A 52 -1.09 0.32 1.19
CA MET A 52 -0.73 1.52 0.43
C MET A 52 0.76 1.55 0.07
N ALA A 53 1.64 1.21 1.01
CA ALA A 53 3.09 1.18 0.79
C ALA A 53 3.49 0.07 -0.21
N ALA A 54 2.87 -1.10 -0.13
CA ALA A 54 3.07 -2.19 -1.08
C ALA A 54 2.58 -1.84 -2.49
N SER A 55 1.52 -1.03 -2.58
CA SER A 55 0.90 -0.59 -3.84
C SER A 55 1.51 0.70 -4.42
N GLY A 56 2.63 1.20 -3.88
CA GLY A 56 3.39 2.31 -4.46
C GLY A 56 3.34 3.64 -3.70
N ALA A 57 2.67 3.73 -2.56
CA ALA A 57 2.71 4.92 -1.71
C ALA A 57 4.07 5.03 -0.99
N LYS A 58 4.99 5.81 -1.55
CA LYS A 58 6.40 5.91 -1.10
C LYS A 58 6.63 6.86 0.09
N ILE A 59 5.66 7.03 0.96
CA ILE A 59 5.74 7.93 2.13
C ILE A 59 6.53 7.27 3.26
N LEU A 60 6.20 6.00 3.56
CA LEU A 60 6.92 5.18 4.52
C LEU A 60 7.45 3.92 3.83
N HIS A 61 8.61 3.47 4.26
CA HIS A 61 9.16 2.20 3.78
C HIS A 61 8.35 1.03 4.36
N LEU A 62 7.95 0.07 3.52
CA LEU A 62 7.12 -1.09 3.89
C LEU A 62 7.60 -1.77 5.19
N ARG A 63 8.92 -2.07 5.28
CA ARG A 63 9.52 -2.70 6.44
C ARG A 63 9.42 -1.87 7.72
N CYS A 64 9.37 -0.55 7.60
CA CYS A 64 9.21 0.35 8.74
C CYS A 64 7.82 0.15 9.37
N VAL A 65 6.77 0.12 8.54
CA VAL A 65 5.38 -0.08 8.99
C VAL A 65 5.18 -1.49 9.54
N GLU A 66 5.76 -2.51 8.89
CA GLU A 66 5.71 -3.90 9.36
C GLU A 66 6.34 -4.05 10.76
N TYR A 67 7.50 -3.42 10.98
CA TYR A 67 8.17 -3.43 12.27
C TYR A 67 7.34 -2.70 13.34
N ALA A 68 6.82 -1.52 13.00
CA ALA A 68 5.97 -0.74 13.90
C ALA A 68 4.74 -1.56 14.35
N ARG A 69 4.05 -2.19 13.40
CA ARG A 69 2.92 -3.09 13.69
C ARG A 69 3.31 -4.25 14.60
N ARG A 70 4.41 -4.92 14.28
CA ARG A 70 4.87 -6.10 15.03
C ARG A 70 5.21 -5.80 16.48
N PHE A 71 5.77 -4.62 16.76
CA PHE A 71 6.20 -4.22 18.09
C PHE A 71 5.22 -3.25 18.78
N GLY A 72 4.09 -2.96 18.17
CA GLY A 72 3.07 -2.11 18.75
C GLY A 72 3.49 -0.64 18.88
N VAL A 73 4.41 -0.15 18.04
CA VAL A 73 4.90 1.23 18.08
C VAL A 73 4.04 2.11 17.17
N PRO A 74 3.32 3.11 17.70
CA PRO A 74 2.64 4.10 16.89
C PRO A 74 3.65 4.94 16.10
N LEU A 75 3.35 5.23 14.80
CA LEU A 75 4.14 6.15 14.01
C LEU A 75 3.39 7.46 13.84
N HIS A 76 4.12 8.58 13.89
CA HIS A 76 3.59 9.89 13.59
C HIS A 76 4.39 10.51 12.45
N VAL A 77 3.77 10.60 11.27
CA VAL A 77 4.39 11.10 10.04
C VAL A 77 4.11 12.59 9.92
N ARG A 78 5.16 13.40 9.92
CA ARG A 78 5.08 14.87 9.91
C ARG A 78 6.03 15.47 8.89
N SER A 79 5.75 16.71 8.48
CA SER A 79 6.67 17.47 7.65
C SER A 79 7.81 18.07 8.50
N SER A 80 9.03 18.04 7.93
CA SER A 80 10.17 18.79 8.48
C SER A 80 10.05 20.31 8.25
N PHE A 81 9.11 20.74 7.41
CA PHE A 81 9.00 22.12 6.91
C PHE A 81 7.73 22.83 7.36
N SER A 82 6.84 22.18 8.08
CA SER A 82 5.58 22.75 8.56
C SER A 82 5.29 22.37 10.01
N GLN A 83 4.32 23.05 10.61
CA GLN A 83 3.81 22.74 11.96
C GLN A 83 2.47 21.98 11.90
N HIS A 84 2.10 21.44 10.73
CA HIS A 84 0.87 20.66 10.58
C HIS A 84 0.94 19.36 11.36
N GLU A 85 -0.22 18.91 11.83
CA GLU A 85 -0.35 17.74 12.72
C GLU A 85 0.17 16.44 12.09
N GLY A 86 0.13 16.30 10.78
CA GLY A 86 0.60 15.09 10.11
C GLY A 86 -0.42 13.94 10.11
N THR A 87 0.08 12.71 10.06
CA THR A 87 -0.72 11.47 10.05
C THR A 87 -0.22 10.49 11.10
N TRP A 88 -1.14 9.96 11.88
CA TRP A 88 -0.87 8.86 12.80
C TRP A 88 -1.07 7.51 12.11
N VAL A 89 -0.07 6.63 12.21
CA VAL A 89 -0.17 5.22 11.80
C VAL A 89 -0.23 4.37 13.05
N LEU A 90 -1.37 3.75 13.29
CA LEU A 90 -1.66 3.04 14.54
C LEU A 90 -1.43 1.53 14.37
N PRO A 91 -0.83 0.85 15.36
CA PRO A 91 -0.55 -0.58 15.30
C PRO A 91 -1.79 -1.44 15.12
N SER A 92 -2.91 -1.05 15.72
CA SER A 92 -4.20 -1.73 15.62
C SER A 92 -5.31 -0.76 15.21
N PRO A 93 -6.32 -1.21 14.46
CA PRO A 93 -7.51 -0.42 14.14
C PRO A 93 -8.28 0.05 15.39
N ASP A 94 -8.12 -0.66 16.51
CA ASP A 94 -8.78 -0.34 17.78
C ASP A 94 -8.01 0.72 18.60
N ASP A 95 -6.75 1.00 18.25
CA ASP A 95 -5.90 1.99 18.92
C ASP A 95 -6.21 3.42 18.42
N LYS A 96 -7.46 3.85 18.57
CA LYS A 96 -7.83 5.24 18.21
C LYS A 96 -7.21 6.22 19.18
N ILE A 97 -6.33 7.08 18.70
CA ILE A 97 -5.97 8.30 19.41
C ILE A 97 -7.22 9.18 19.39
N LYS A 98 -7.72 9.57 20.57
CA LYS A 98 -8.84 10.51 20.71
C LYS A 98 -8.41 11.89 20.21
N ILE A 99 -8.51 12.12 18.91
CA ILE A 99 -8.48 13.45 18.32
C ILE A 99 -9.86 14.04 18.58
N GLN A 100 -9.91 15.21 19.20
CA GLN A 100 -11.11 15.86 19.69
C GLN A 100 -12.22 15.94 18.65
N GLU A 101 -13.40 15.45 19.07
CA GLU A 101 -14.76 15.76 18.64
C GLU A 101 -15.07 15.83 17.13
N GLY A 102 -15.77 14.83 16.67
CA GLY A 102 -16.45 14.75 15.39
C GLY A 102 -16.25 13.41 14.69
N GLU A 103 -16.65 12.30 15.32
CA GLU A 103 -16.71 11.05 14.57
C GLU A 103 -17.66 11.23 13.39
N PRO A 104 -17.19 11.10 12.15
CA PRO A 104 -18.11 11.04 11.01
C PRO A 104 -19.01 9.82 11.21
N LEU A 105 -20.31 10.02 11.09
CA LEU A 105 -21.35 8.98 11.23
C LEU A 105 -21.15 7.83 10.23
N GLU A 106 -20.34 8.02 9.19
CA GLU A 106 -20.00 7.03 8.17
C GLU A 106 -18.48 7.03 7.98
N GLN A 107 -17.86 5.88 8.20
CA GLN A 107 -16.43 5.71 7.82
C GLN A 107 -16.34 5.45 6.30
N PRO A 108 -15.39 6.07 5.58
CA PRO A 108 -15.21 5.82 4.17
C PRO A 108 -14.82 4.33 3.97
N ILE A 109 -15.47 3.67 3.02
CA ILE A 109 -15.19 2.27 2.66
C ILE A 109 -13.79 2.16 2.03
N ILE A 110 -13.28 3.23 1.41
CA ILE A 110 -11.96 3.31 0.78
C ILE A 110 -11.13 4.32 1.55
N SER A 111 -10.05 3.87 2.18
CA SER A 111 -9.15 4.71 2.96
C SER A 111 -8.17 5.49 2.06
N GLY A 112 -7.75 4.89 0.93
CA GLY A 112 -6.82 5.54 0.02
C GLY A 112 -6.67 4.80 -1.31
N VAL A 113 -5.99 5.45 -2.26
CA VAL A 113 -5.64 4.92 -3.57
C VAL A 113 -4.16 5.14 -3.81
N ALA A 114 -3.40 4.07 -3.96
CA ALA A 114 -2.00 4.13 -4.35
C ALA A 114 -1.82 3.83 -5.84
N HIS A 115 -0.73 4.31 -6.44
CA HIS A 115 -0.37 4.00 -7.82
C HIS A 115 1.12 3.72 -7.93
N ASP A 116 1.50 2.81 -8.81
CA ASP A 116 2.87 2.58 -9.24
C ASP A 116 2.97 2.71 -10.77
N ARG A 117 4.06 3.35 -11.24
CA ARG A 117 4.37 3.50 -12.67
C ARG A 117 5.56 2.65 -13.09
N SER A 118 6.12 1.87 -12.18
CA SER A 118 7.27 1.00 -12.46
C SER A 118 6.86 -0.35 -13.04
N GLU A 119 5.56 -0.63 -13.16
CA GLU A 119 5.03 -1.88 -13.65
C GLU A 119 4.44 -1.76 -15.06
N ALA A 120 4.61 -2.81 -15.85
CA ALA A 120 3.92 -2.99 -17.10
C ALA A 120 2.81 -4.02 -16.97
N LYS A 121 1.63 -3.74 -17.56
CA LYS A 121 0.54 -4.72 -17.70
C LYS A 121 0.66 -5.43 -19.06
N LEU A 122 0.75 -6.75 -19.04
CA LEU A 122 0.72 -7.59 -20.23
C LEU A 122 -0.58 -8.40 -20.25
N THR A 123 -1.22 -8.47 -21.40
CA THR A 123 -2.44 -9.27 -21.58
C THR A 123 -2.25 -10.24 -22.75
N VAL A 124 -2.38 -11.52 -22.48
CA VAL A 124 -2.44 -12.57 -23.48
C VAL A 124 -3.90 -12.85 -23.81
N VAL A 125 -4.31 -12.48 -25.02
CA VAL A 125 -5.71 -12.53 -25.46
C VAL A 125 -6.03 -13.86 -26.14
N GLY A 126 -7.22 -14.40 -25.87
CA GLY A 126 -7.75 -15.55 -26.58
C GLY A 126 -7.06 -16.88 -26.22
N VAL A 127 -6.54 -17.01 -25.03
CA VAL A 127 -5.93 -18.25 -24.52
C VAL A 127 -7.01 -19.34 -24.45
N PRO A 128 -6.77 -20.54 -24.99
CA PRO A 128 -7.69 -21.65 -24.80
C PRO A 128 -7.92 -21.97 -23.33
N ASP A 129 -9.17 -22.04 -22.91
CA ASP A 129 -9.54 -22.33 -21.50
C ASP A 129 -9.48 -23.84 -21.25
N ILE A 130 -8.27 -24.37 -21.26
CA ILE A 130 -7.95 -25.77 -20.98
C ILE A 130 -6.84 -25.90 -19.96
N PRO A 131 -6.83 -26.94 -19.13
CA PRO A 131 -5.77 -27.13 -18.11
C PRO A 131 -4.36 -27.09 -18.72
N GLY A 132 -3.44 -26.40 -18.05
CA GLY A 132 -2.04 -26.30 -18.41
C GLY A 132 -1.65 -25.08 -19.25
N LYS A 133 -2.57 -24.38 -19.91
CA LYS A 133 -2.22 -23.22 -20.75
C LYS A 133 -1.67 -22.03 -19.95
N ALA A 134 -2.21 -21.74 -18.79
CA ALA A 134 -1.65 -20.75 -17.89
C ALA A 134 -0.22 -21.13 -17.44
N ALA A 135 0.01 -22.41 -17.14
CA ALA A 135 1.32 -22.91 -16.75
C ALA A 135 2.37 -22.76 -17.88
N GLU A 136 2.00 -22.95 -19.14
CA GLU A 136 2.88 -22.69 -20.30
C GLU A 136 3.30 -21.22 -20.37
N ILE A 137 2.32 -20.30 -20.24
CA ILE A 137 2.56 -18.85 -20.29
C ILE A 137 3.50 -18.44 -19.15
N PHE A 138 3.17 -18.81 -17.92
CA PHE A 138 3.98 -18.43 -16.75
C PHE A 138 5.33 -19.15 -16.71
N GLY A 139 5.46 -20.33 -17.32
CA GLY A 139 6.73 -21.00 -17.53
C GLY A 139 7.69 -20.19 -18.40
N ILE A 140 7.18 -19.53 -19.45
CA ILE A 140 7.97 -18.64 -20.31
C ILE A 140 8.43 -17.41 -19.53
N VAL A 141 7.54 -16.79 -18.76
CA VAL A 141 7.88 -15.60 -17.94
C VAL A 141 8.90 -15.94 -16.86
N ALA A 142 8.73 -17.07 -16.18
CA ALA A 142 9.69 -17.57 -15.20
C ALA A 142 11.06 -17.86 -15.83
N GLY A 143 11.08 -18.41 -17.06
CA GLY A 143 12.32 -18.62 -17.83
C GLY A 143 13.05 -17.33 -18.20
N ALA A 144 12.34 -16.19 -18.27
CA ALA A 144 12.91 -14.87 -18.44
C ALA A 144 13.42 -14.24 -17.13
N ASN A 145 13.33 -14.97 -16.01
CA ASN A 145 13.72 -14.51 -14.66
C ASN A 145 13.03 -13.21 -14.24
N THR A 146 11.74 -13.06 -14.61
CA THR A 146 10.91 -11.89 -14.31
C THR A 146 9.87 -12.27 -13.27
N ASN A 147 9.71 -11.43 -12.25
CA ASN A 147 8.67 -11.61 -11.24
C ASN A 147 7.31 -11.16 -11.80
N ILE A 148 6.26 -11.83 -11.38
CA ILE A 148 4.87 -11.44 -11.62
C ILE A 148 4.28 -10.97 -10.30
N ASP A 149 3.62 -9.81 -10.32
CA ASP A 149 3.01 -9.26 -9.11
C ASP A 149 1.52 -9.62 -9.03
N MET A 150 0.74 -9.34 -10.06
CA MET A 150 -0.70 -9.59 -10.08
C MET A 150 -1.08 -10.41 -11.30
N ILE A 151 -2.01 -11.36 -11.13
CA ILE A 151 -2.58 -12.16 -12.20
C ILE A 151 -4.10 -11.99 -12.18
N VAL A 152 -4.67 -11.60 -13.32
CA VAL A 152 -6.12 -11.51 -13.52
C VAL A 152 -6.50 -12.37 -14.73
N GLN A 153 -7.38 -13.34 -14.51
CA GLN A 153 -7.97 -14.12 -15.57
C GLN A 153 -9.44 -13.73 -15.76
N ASN A 154 -9.77 -13.24 -16.95
CA ASN A 154 -11.16 -12.96 -17.29
C ASN A 154 -11.81 -14.23 -17.81
N VAL A 155 -12.89 -14.65 -17.17
CA VAL A 155 -13.70 -15.76 -17.67
C VAL A 155 -14.27 -15.37 -19.05
N SER A 156 -14.06 -16.22 -20.05
CA SER A 156 -14.50 -15.96 -21.40
C SER A 156 -16.01 -15.69 -21.45
N THR A 157 -16.41 -14.80 -22.34
CA THR A 157 -17.82 -14.62 -22.70
C THR A 157 -18.42 -16.00 -23.03
N LYS A 158 -19.57 -16.32 -22.44
CA LYS A 158 -20.23 -17.64 -22.56
C LYS A 158 -20.10 -18.23 -23.96
N GLY A 159 -19.39 -19.36 -24.08
CA GLY A 159 -19.34 -20.21 -25.29
C GLY A 159 -18.10 -20.06 -26.16
N SER A 160 -17.13 -19.16 -25.90
CA SER A 160 -15.95 -19.05 -26.77
C SER A 160 -14.84 -20.07 -26.46
N GLY A 161 -14.82 -20.69 -25.28
CA GLY A 161 -13.76 -21.59 -24.84
C GLY A 161 -12.38 -20.93 -24.76
N LYS A 162 -12.35 -19.59 -24.69
CA LYS A 162 -11.13 -18.79 -24.60
C LYS A 162 -11.21 -17.83 -23.44
N THR A 163 -10.08 -17.49 -22.87
CA THR A 163 -9.92 -16.55 -21.78
C THR A 163 -8.80 -15.56 -22.06
N ASP A 164 -8.83 -14.40 -21.44
CA ASP A 164 -7.71 -13.46 -21.46
C ASP A 164 -7.00 -13.53 -20.11
N ILE A 165 -5.68 -13.63 -20.15
CA ILE A 165 -4.84 -13.64 -18.95
C ILE A 165 -4.01 -12.37 -18.94
N SER A 166 -4.27 -11.52 -17.94
CA SER A 166 -3.49 -10.31 -17.69
C SER A 166 -2.60 -10.50 -16.46
N PHE A 167 -1.40 -9.97 -16.52
CA PHE A 167 -0.50 -9.93 -15.37
C PHE A 167 0.37 -8.70 -15.41
N THR A 168 0.87 -8.30 -14.24
CA THR A 168 1.81 -7.17 -14.09
C THR A 168 3.21 -7.71 -13.82
N LEU A 169 4.19 -6.97 -14.31
CA LEU A 169 5.62 -7.26 -14.15
C LEU A 169 6.41 -5.94 -14.14
N PRO A 170 7.54 -5.86 -13.42
CA PRO A 170 8.41 -4.69 -13.37
C PRO A 170 9.11 -4.40 -14.69
#